data_158719b8ef92da89a3b895c711284542
#
_entry.id   158719b8ef92da89a3b895c711284542
#
_cell.length_a   1.000
_cell.length_b   1.000
_cell.length_c   1.000
_cell.angle_alpha   90.00
_cell.angle_beta   90.00
_cell.angle_gamma   90.00
#
_symmetry.space_group_name_H-M   'P 1'
#
loop_
_entity.id
_entity.type
_entity.pdbx_description
1 polymer ?
#
loop_
_entity_poly.entity_id
_entity_poly.type
_entity_poly.pdbx_seq_one_letter_code
_entity_poly.pdbx_strand_id
1 'polypeptide(L)'
;MRRVVGGWLGAIVSVLFFLSPPSEAAEPPPLSVPILLYHRLGPVLTDDMTVTTPVVESQLKLIQERGYHVIPLKTLLASWDDPSIALPERAVVLVADDGHRTVYTDLFPLIKRFQIPVTLFIYPSAISNPSAPYAMTWEQLAEMKASGLVDIQSHTFWHPNFKIEKKRLAPAAYEKFTQEQLVKSKAVLEQKLGGKVDLLAWPFGIYDPELMSWAQAAGYVAAFSIDRRPVTRTENVMSLPRSIVTDADRGARFEALLMPPKLATSK
;
A
#
# COMPACT_ATOMS: atom_id res chain seq x y z
N MET A 1 -40.50 1.88 -90.96
CA MET A 1 -39.65 2.58 -89.97
C MET A 1 -40.26 2.37 -88.61
N ARG A 2 -39.73 1.42 -87.78
CA ARG A 2 -40.18 1.18 -86.38
C ARG A 2 -39.03 1.49 -85.48
N ARG A 3 -39.19 2.50 -84.58
CA ARG A 3 -38.25 2.86 -83.51
C ARG A 3 -38.51 1.90 -82.32
N VAL A 4 -37.44 1.23 -81.90
CA VAL A 4 -37.39 0.44 -80.69
C VAL A 4 -36.82 1.35 -79.55
N VAL A 5 -37.63 1.55 -78.52
CA VAL A 5 -37.25 2.28 -77.29
C VAL A 5 -36.77 1.22 -76.29
N GLY A 6 -35.50 1.18 -76.00
CA GLY A 6 -34.94 0.33 -74.94
C GLY A 6 -35.04 1.01 -73.57
N GLY A 7 -35.80 0.42 -72.69
CA GLY A 7 -35.88 0.87 -71.30
C GLY A 7 -34.75 0.25 -70.47
N TRP A 8 -33.99 1.09 -69.77
CA TRP A 8 -32.99 0.66 -68.78
C TRP A 8 -33.68 0.60 -67.41
N LEU A 9 -33.78 -0.61 -66.84
CA LEU A 9 -34.13 -0.83 -65.43
C LEU A 9 -32.89 -0.70 -64.60
N GLY A 10 -32.74 0.42 -63.90
CA GLY A 10 -31.73 0.59 -62.87
C GLY A 10 -32.10 -0.12 -61.57
N ALA A 11 -31.34 -1.15 -61.22
CA ALA A 11 -31.47 -1.81 -59.93
C ALA A 11 -30.81 -0.96 -58.84
N ILE A 12 -31.61 -0.44 -57.92
CA ILE A 12 -31.13 0.27 -56.72
C ILE A 12 -30.74 -0.80 -55.71
N VAL A 13 -29.45 -0.99 -55.50
CA VAL A 13 -28.92 -1.82 -54.40
C VAL A 13 -28.88 -0.96 -53.14
N SER A 14 -29.84 -1.15 -52.25
CA SER A 14 -29.83 -0.54 -50.91
C SER A 14 -28.83 -1.25 -50.02
N VAL A 15 -27.69 -0.61 -49.75
CA VAL A 15 -26.70 -1.10 -48.78
C VAL A 15 -27.20 -0.70 -47.40
N LEU A 16 -27.72 -1.67 -46.65
CA LEU A 16 -28.07 -1.52 -45.24
C LEU A 16 -26.77 -1.56 -44.42
N PHE A 17 -26.30 -0.39 -43.92
CA PHE A 17 -25.27 -0.31 -42.91
C PHE A 17 -25.87 -0.75 -41.57
N PHE A 18 -25.53 -1.95 -41.12
CA PHE A 18 -25.75 -2.36 -39.73
C PHE A 18 -24.76 -1.58 -38.87
N LEU A 19 -25.21 -0.51 -38.22
CA LEU A 19 -24.47 0.14 -37.08
C LEU A 19 -24.49 -0.85 -35.92
N SER A 20 -23.36 -1.53 -35.69
CA SER A 20 -23.17 -2.27 -34.44
C SER A 20 -23.29 -1.30 -33.26
N PRO A 21 -24.06 -1.64 -32.22
CA PRO A 21 -24.13 -0.82 -31.03
C PRO A 21 -22.71 -0.67 -30.44
N PRO A 22 -22.38 0.50 -29.84
CA PRO A 22 -21.12 0.67 -29.16
C PRO A 22 -20.99 -0.45 -28.11
N SER A 23 -19.87 -1.18 -28.15
CA SER A 23 -19.52 -2.15 -27.11
C SER A 23 -19.52 -1.42 -25.79
N GLU A 24 -20.45 -1.76 -24.90
CA GLU A 24 -20.45 -1.29 -23.53
C GLU A 24 -19.12 -1.69 -22.93
N ALA A 25 -18.26 -0.72 -22.64
CA ALA A 25 -16.97 -0.97 -22.03
C ALA A 25 -17.25 -1.68 -20.70
N ALA A 26 -16.82 -2.94 -20.58
CA ALA A 26 -16.97 -3.69 -19.34
C ALA A 26 -16.40 -2.86 -18.18
N GLU A 27 -17.18 -2.68 -17.13
CA GLU A 27 -16.68 -1.99 -15.93
C GLU A 27 -15.38 -2.66 -15.48
N PRO A 28 -14.35 -1.86 -15.15
CA PRO A 28 -13.09 -2.43 -14.69
C PRO A 28 -13.36 -3.29 -13.44
N PRO A 29 -12.69 -4.44 -13.30
CA PRO A 29 -12.90 -5.32 -12.16
C PRO A 29 -12.70 -4.55 -10.85
N PRO A 30 -13.50 -4.84 -9.82
CA PRO A 30 -13.43 -4.13 -8.56
C PRO A 30 -12.02 -4.25 -7.98
N LEU A 31 -11.39 -3.11 -7.65
CA LEU A 31 -10.10 -3.08 -7.00
C LEU A 31 -10.18 -3.84 -5.67
N SER A 32 -9.28 -4.80 -5.46
CA SER A 32 -9.13 -5.52 -4.19
C SER A 32 -7.68 -5.93 -4.04
N VAL A 33 -6.88 -5.07 -3.38
CA VAL A 33 -5.44 -5.27 -3.22
C VAL A 33 -5.08 -5.39 -1.73
N PRO A 34 -4.59 -6.54 -1.26
CA PRO A 34 -4.09 -6.68 0.10
C PRO A 34 -2.77 -5.92 0.28
N ILE A 35 -2.65 -5.21 1.41
CA ILE A 35 -1.40 -4.64 1.88
C ILE A 35 -0.98 -5.44 3.12
N LEU A 36 0.14 -6.15 3.02
CA LEU A 36 0.69 -7.00 4.08
C LEU A 36 1.70 -6.20 4.90
N LEU A 37 1.44 -6.12 6.21
CA LEU A 37 2.23 -5.32 7.14
C LEU A 37 3.09 -6.22 8.04
N TYR A 38 4.40 -6.04 7.96
CA TYR A 38 5.40 -6.64 8.84
C TYR A 38 5.95 -5.61 9.83
N HIS A 39 6.53 -6.08 10.95
CA HIS A 39 7.22 -5.21 11.92
C HIS A 39 8.62 -5.72 12.22
N ARG A 40 8.72 -6.92 12.79
CA ARG A 40 9.98 -7.54 13.23
C ARG A 40 10.15 -8.90 12.60
N LEU A 41 11.40 -9.25 12.36
CA LEU A 41 11.78 -10.55 11.83
C LEU A 41 12.89 -11.15 12.69
N GLY A 42 13.19 -12.43 12.51
CA GLY A 42 14.32 -13.05 13.18
C GLY A 42 14.27 -14.57 13.12
N PRO A 43 15.31 -15.26 13.60
CA PRO A 43 15.36 -16.73 13.59
C PRO A 43 14.38 -17.34 14.59
N VAL A 44 13.97 -16.59 15.62
CA VAL A 44 13.08 -17.04 16.70
C VAL A 44 12.00 -15.99 16.98
N LEU A 45 10.88 -16.46 17.51
CA LEU A 45 9.78 -15.61 17.96
C LEU A 45 10.18 -14.87 19.24
N THR A 46 10.15 -13.55 19.23
CA THR A 46 10.46 -12.73 20.42
C THR A 46 9.23 -12.07 21.02
N ASP A 47 8.21 -11.81 20.20
CA ASP A 47 6.93 -11.22 20.57
C ASP A 47 5.87 -11.45 19.47
N ASP A 48 4.65 -10.99 19.70
CA ASP A 48 3.52 -11.16 18.78
C ASP A 48 3.68 -10.41 17.43
N MET A 49 4.60 -9.44 17.35
CA MET A 49 4.91 -8.68 16.13
C MET A 49 6.09 -9.28 15.36
N THR A 50 6.73 -10.34 15.88
CA THR A 50 7.81 -11.03 15.21
C THR A 50 7.27 -12.11 14.27
N VAL A 51 7.73 -12.09 13.01
CA VAL A 51 7.55 -13.20 12.07
C VAL A 51 8.90 -13.84 11.84
N THR A 52 9.01 -15.16 12.04
CA THR A 52 10.31 -15.82 11.87
C THR A 52 10.75 -15.80 10.41
N THR A 53 12.05 -15.58 10.17
CA THR A 53 12.62 -15.44 8.81
C THR A 53 12.25 -16.61 7.89
N PRO A 54 12.25 -17.89 8.35
CA PRO A 54 11.78 -19.00 7.51
C PRO A 54 10.29 -18.90 7.13
N VAL A 55 9.45 -18.36 8.02
CA VAL A 55 8.01 -18.14 7.72
C VAL A 55 7.85 -17.06 6.67
N VAL A 56 8.53 -15.92 6.81
CA VAL A 56 8.51 -14.86 5.78
C VAL A 56 8.97 -15.42 4.43
N GLU A 57 10.06 -16.20 4.39
CA GLU A 57 10.50 -16.81 3.15
C GLU A 57 9.45 -17.75 2.55
N SER A 58 8.76 -18.55 3.38
CA SER A 58 7.68 -19.43 2.89
C SER A 58 6.47 -18.62 2.38
N GLN A 59 6.15 -17.49 3.01
CA GLN A 59 5.09 -16.58 2.57
C GLN A 59 5.43 -15.95 1.20
N LEU A 60 6.67 -15.49 1.00
CA LEU A 60 7.12 -14.93 -0.28
C LEU A 60 7.10 -15.98 -1.41
N LYS A 61 7.50 -17.23 -1.12
CA LYS A 61 7.38 -18.34 -2.08
C LYS A 61 5.92 -18.60 -2.44
N LEU A 62 5.03 -18.63 -1.45
CA LEU A 62 3.60 -18.85 -1.67
C LEU A 62 2.98 -17.73 -2.51
N ILE A 63 3.36 -16.46 -2.30
CA ILE A 63 2.96 -15.32 -3.15
C ILE A 63 3.30 -15.64 -4.63
N GLN A 64 4.54 -16.06 -4.92
CA GLN A 64 4.98 -16.40 -6.27
C GLN A 64 4.25 -17.65 -6.83
N GLU A 65 4.16 -18.72 -6.04
CA GLU A 65 3.49 -19.98 -6.44
C GLU A 65 2.01 -19.78 -6.76
N ARG A 66 1.35 -18.85 -6.09
CA ARG A 66 -0.05 -18.49 -6.34
C ARG A 66 -0.22 -17.44 -7.45
N GLY A 67 0.85 -17.03 -8.11
CA GLY A 67 0.83 -16.05 -9.19
C GLY A 67 0.46 -14.64 -8.74
N TYR A 68 0.73 -14.29 -7.48
CA TYR A 68 0.61 -12.91 -7.02
C TYR A 68 1.83 -12.09 -7.41
N HIS A 69 1.61 -10.83 -7.72
CA HIS A 69 2.63 -9.86 -8.08
C HIS A 69 2.79 -8.82 -6.97
N VAL A 70 3.96 -8.78 -6.36
CA VAL A 70 4.27 -7.71 -5.40
C VAL A 70 4.50 -6.43 -6.18
N ILE A 71 3.67 -5.42 -5.93
CA ILE A 71 3.75 -4.11 -6.59
C ILE A 71 4.19 -3.02 -5.61
N PRO A 72 4.84 -1.93 -6.09
CA PRO A 72 5.12 -0.77 -5.26
C PRO A 72 3.82 -0.15 -4.72
N LEU A 73 3.83 0.29 -3.46
CA LEU A 73 2.68 0.98 -2.86
C LEU A 73 2.25 2.22 -3.67
N LYS A 74 3.22 2.96 -4.21
CA LYS A 74 2.94 4.11 -5.08
C LYS A 74 2.23 3.73 -6.38
N THR A 75 2.46 2.53 -6.91
CA THR A 75 1.72 2.03 -8.09
C THR A 75 0.25 1.77 -7.75
N LEU A 76 -0.03 1.21 -6.57
CA LEU A 76 -1.42 1.07 -6.10
C LEU A 76 -2.10 2.43 -5.99
N LEU A 77 -1.45 3.43 -5.39
CA LEU A 77 -2.01 4.77 -5.25
C LEU A 77 -2.18 5.50 -6.59
N ALA A 78 -1.22 5.35 -7.50
CA ALA A 78 -1.35 5.92 -8.86
C ALA A 78 -2.57 5.33 -9.60
N SER A 79 -2.83 4.02 -9.46
CA SER A 79 -4.04 3.39 -10.03
C SER A 79 -5.32 3.82 -9.32
N TRP A 80 -5.22 4.28 -8.08
CA TRP A 80 -6.35 4.86 -7.35
C TRP A 80 -6.76 6.20 -7.92
N ASP A 81 -5.79 7.07 -8.20
CA ASP A 81 -6.03 8.40 -8.76
C ASP A 81 -6.40 8.33 -10.25
N ASP A 82 -5.78 7.39 -10.99
CA ASP A 82 -6.04 7.17 -12.42
C ASP A 82 -6.42 5.72 -12.70
N PRO A 83 -7.73 5.43 -12.87
CA PRO A 83 -8.21 4.09 -13.18
C PRO A 83 -7.70 3.48 -14.52
N SER A 84 -7.10 4.28 -15.40
CA SER A 84 -6.47 3.78 -16.63
C SER A 84 -5.16 3.04 -16.37
N ILE A 85 -4.53 3.23 -15.19
CA ILE A 85 -3.35 2.50 -14.74
C ILE A 85 -3.79 1.10 -14.30
N ALA A 86 -3.63 0.12 -15.18
CA ALA A 86 -3.96 -1.27 -14.89
C ALA A 86 -2.98 -1.89 -13.87
N LEU A 87 -3.52 -2.53 -12.84
CA LEU A 87 -2.76 -3.37 -11.93
C LEU A 87 -2.77 -4.83 -12.40
N PRO A 88 -1.75 -5.64 -12.05
CA PRO A 88 -1.83 -7.09 -12.21
C PRO A 88 -3.06 -7.65 -11.50
N GLU A 89 -3.70 -8.70 -12.07
CA GLU A 89 -4.91 -9.31 -11.47
C GLU A 89 -4.73 -9.75 -10.02
N ARG A 90 -3.55 -10.22 -9.66
CA ARG A 90 -3.20 -10.67 -8.33
C ARG A 90 -2.13 -9.77 -7.71
N ALA A 91 -2.44 -8.45 -7.66
CA ALA A 91 -1.55 -7.51 -7.02
C ALA A 91 -1.55 -7.67 -5.50
N VAL A 92 -0.40 -7.53 -4.88
CA VAL A 92 -0.21 -7.47 -3.42
C VAL A 92 0.87 -6.43 -3.11
N VAL A 93 0.72 -5.72 -2.00
CA VAL A 93 1.72 -4.75 -1.53
C VAL A 93 2.33 -5.25 -0.22
N LEU A 94 3.65 -5.11 -0.06
CA LEU A 94 4.36 -5.39 1.17
C LEU A 94 4.86 -4.10 1.80
N VAL A 95 4.64 -3.97 3.10
CA VAL A 95 5.12 -2.83 3.89
C VAL A 95 5.71 -3.31 5.22
N ALA A 96 6.59 -2.50 5.83
CA ALA A 96 7.06 -2.76 7.19
C ALA A 96 7.12 -1.46 7.98
N ASP A 97 6.69 -1.51 9.25
CA ASP A 97 6.64 -0.37 10.16
C ASP A 97 7.82 -0.36 11.14
N ASP A 98 7.95 0.70 11.91
CA ASP A 98 8.84 0.96 13.04
C ASP A 98 10.33 1.17 12.70
N GLY A 99 10.87 0.58 11.66
CA GLY A 99 12.30 0.66 11.39
C GLY A 99 13.16 -0.21 12.30
N HIS A 100 12.63 -1.37 12.73
CA HIS A 100 13.41 -2.33 13.53
C HIS A 100 14.59 -2.89 12.72
N ARG A 101 15.76 -3.06 13.37
CA ARG A 101 17.01 -3.50 12.71
C ARG A 101 16.88 -4.83 11.96
N THR A 102 15.96 -5.72 12.38
CA THR A 102 15.74 -7.00 11.71
C THR A 102 15.10 -6.84 10.33
N VAL A 103 14.49 -5.71 10.02
CA VAL A 103 14.07 -5.40 8.67
C VAL A 103 15.30 -5.28 7.74
N TYR A 104 16.41 -4.74 8.24
CA TYR A 104 17.66 -4.71 7.48
C TYR A 104 18.37 -6.07 7.47
N THR A 105 18.52 -6.74 8.63
CA THR A 105 19.31 -7.97 8.72
C THR A 105 18.63 -9.19 8.14
N ASP A 106 17.30 -9.27 8.19
CA ASP A 106 16.52 -10.46 7.85
C ASP A 106 15.59 -10.27 6.64
N LEU A 107 14.85 -9.13 6.55
CA LEU A 107 13.94 -8.87 5.44
C LEU A 107 14.68 -8.39 4.19
N PHE A 108 15.62 -7.47 4.31
CA PHE A 108 16.30 -6.90 3.15
C PHE A 108 17.04 -7.92 2.27
N PRO A 109 17.73 -8.94 2.82
CA PRO A 109 18.25 -10.04 2.00
C PRO A 109 17.17 -10.77 1.20
N LEU A 110 15.98 -10.97 1.78
CA LEU A 110 14.83 -11.57 1.09
C LEU A 110 14.31 -10.64 -0.01
N ILE A 111 14.14 -9.33 0.27
CA ILE A 111 13.74 -8.32 -0.71
C ILE A 111 14.65 -8.37 -1.94
N LYS A 112 15.98 -8.39 -1.72
CA LYS A 112 16.98 -8.50 -2.81
C LYS A 112 16.89 -9.82 -3.56
N ARG A 113 16.73 -10.94 -2.85
CA ARG A 113 16.65 -12.27 -3.48
C ARG A 113 15.39 -12.45 -4.32
N PHE A 114 14.26 -11.99 -3.82
CA PHE A 114 12.96 -12.09 -4.51
C PHE A 114 12.69 -10.94 -5.48
N GLN A 115 13.55 -9.91 -5.51
CA GLN A 115 13.43 -8.70 -6.33
C GLN A 115 12.06 -8.02 -6.16
N ILE A 116 11.60 -7.87 -4.92
CA ILE A 116 10.27 -7.34 -4.59
C ILE A 116 10.35 -5.91 -4.04
N PRO A 117 9.43 -5.02 -4.43
CA PRO A 117 9.34 -3.69 -3.84
C PRO A 117 8.71 -3.75 -2.44
N VAL A 118 9.23 -2.94 -1.50
CA VAL A 118 8.69 -2.81 -0.15
C VAL A 118 8.69 -1.34 0.26
N THR A 119 7.63 -0.89 0.95
CA THR A 119 7.61 0.44 1.59
C THR A 119 7.83 0.31 3.08
N LEU A 120 8.77 1.09 3.62
CA LEU A 120 9.02 1.17 5.06
C LEU A 120 8.39 2.45 5.62
N PHE A 121 7.64 2.32 6.72
CA PHE A 121 7.14 3.46 7.48
C PHE A 121 7.98 3.63 8.74
N ILE A 122 8.71 4.73 8.80
CA ILE A 122 9.78 4.98 9.78
C ILE A 122 9.40 6.14 10.71
N TYR A 123 9.65 5.98 12.02
CA TYR A 123 9.62 7.10 12.96
C TYR A 123 11.06 7.55 13.33
N PRO A 124 11.46 8.75 12.87
CA PRO A 124 12.86 9.19 12.91
C PRO A 124 13.49 9.26 14.30
N SER A 125 12.69 9.43 15.35
CA SER A 125 13.22 9.57 16.70
C SER A 125 13.95 8.31 17.19
N ALA A 126 13.56 7.11 16.75
CA ALA A 126 14.26 5.87 17.08
C ALA A 126 15.57 5.76 16.33
N ILE A 127 15.57 6.06 15.02
CA ILE A 127 16.75 5.99 14.16
C ILE A 127 17.85 6.97 14.63
N SER A 128 17.45 8.11 15.16
CA SER A 128 18.38 9.14 15.67
C SER A 128 18.78 8.92 17.13
N ASN A 129 18.23 7.91 17.80
CA ASN A 129 18.45 7.67 19.22
C ASN A 129 19.54 6.61 19.46
N PRO A 130 20.73 6.98 19.96
CA PRO A 130 21.81 6.01 20.22
C PRO A 130 21.44 4.98 21.31
N SER A 131 20.41 5.27 22.12
CA SER A 131 19.89 4.35 23.15
C SER A 131 18.80 3.41 22.63
N ALA A 132 18.53 3.40 21.31
CA ALA A 132 17.58 2.50 20.67
C ALA A 132 18.30 1.43 19.80
N PRO A 133 19.03 0.46 20.38
CA PRO A 133 19.83 -0.52 19.64
C PRO A 133 18.99 -1.47 18.79
N TYR A 134 17.68 -1.46 18.96
CA TYR A 134 16.72 -2.20 18.15
C TYR A 134 16.41 -1.53 16.81
N ALA A 135 16.67 -0.22 16.67
CA ALA A 135 16.39 0.51 15.45
C ALA A 135 17.50 0.32 14.40
N MET A 136 17.14 0.48 13.13
CA MET A 136 18.10 0.62 12.03
C MET A 136 18.90 1.93 12.17
N THR A 137 20.03 2.01 11.47
CA THR A 137 20.77 3.26 11.32
C THR A 137 20.36 4.01 10.05
N TRP A 138 20.74 5.30 9.95
CA TRP A 138 20.50 6.10 8.75
C TRP A 138 21.25 5.54 7.53
N GLU A 139 22.44 4.97 7.72
CA GLU A 139 23.25 4.34 6.68
C GLU A 139 22.55 3.08 6.14
N GLN A 140 21.98 2.26 7.02
CA GLN A 140 21.20 1.07 6.61
C GLN A 140 19.97 1.47 5.80
N LEU A 141 19.23 2.49 6.23
CA LEU A 141 18.08 3.01 5.49
C LEU A 141 18.50 3.57 4.12
N ALA A 142 19.64 4.30 4.06
CA ALA A 142 20.16 4.82 2.80
C ALA A 142 20.56 3.70 1.84
N GLU A 143 21.23 2.62 2.33
CA GLU A 143 21.55 1.44 1.53
C GLU A 143 20.29 0.75 0.99
N MET A 144 19.29 0.54 1.85
CA MET A 144 18.02 -0.05 1.43
C MET A 144 17.35 0.77 0.34
N LYS A 145 17.30 2.09 0.51
CA LYS A 145 16.73 3.01 -0.49
C LYS A 145 17.53 3.01 -1.79
N ALA A 146 18.85 2.98 -1.72
CA ALA A 146 19.73 2.95 -2.91
C ALA A 146 19.59 1.67 -3.73
N SER A 147 19.04 0.58 -3.17
CA SER A 147 18.73 -0.64 -3.91
C SER A 147 17.65 -0.45 -4.99
N GLY A 148 16.85 0.62 -4.92
CA GLY A 148 15.71 0.85 -5.79
C GLY A 148 14.47 -0.02 -5.46
N LEU A 149 14.58 -0.95 -4.51
CA LEU A 149 13.50 -1.85 -4.10
C LEU A 149 12.74 -1.34 -2.88
N VAL A 150 13.30 -0.36 -2.15
CA VAL A 150 12.74 0.12 -0.89
C VAL A 150 12.37 1.59 -0.98
N ASP A 151 11.10 1.90 -0.74
CA ASP A 151 10.60 3.26 -0.51
C ASP A 151 10.49 3.53 0.99
N ILE A 152 10.81 4.75 1.44
CA ILE A 152 10.81 5.10 2.85
C ILE A 152 9.85 6.25 3.09
N GLN A 153 8.90 6.04 4.00
CA GLN A 153 7.77 6.89 4.29
C GLN A 153 7.60 7.11 5.81
N SER A 154 6.63 7.93 6.22
CA SER A 154 6.48 8.39 7.59
C SER A 154 5.65 7.46 8.47
N HIS A 155 6.12 7.23 9.72
CA HIS A 155 5.34 6.65 10.81
C HIS A 155 5.19 7.64 11.98
N THR A 156 4.99 8.93 11.68
CA THR A 156 5.10 10.07 12.61
C THR A 156 6.53 10.26 13.14
N PHE A 157 6.78 11.28 13.98
CA PHE A 157 8.14 11.55 14.44
C PHE A 157 8.62 10.59 15.53
N TRP A 158 7.78 10.25 16.54
CA TRP A 158 8.17 9.35 17.62
C TRP A 158 7.14 8.28 18.00
N HIS A 159 6.20 7.99 17.10
CA HIS A 159 5.21 6.93 17.24
C HIS A 159 4.27 7.10 18.44
N PRO A 160 3.55 8.24 18.58
CA PRO A 160 2.69 8.49 19.71
C PRO A 160 1.41 7.66 19.69
N ASN A 161 0.90 7.30 20.87
CA ASN A 161 -0.48 6.86 21.00
C ASN A 161 -1.40 8.08 21.04
N PHE A 162 -1.95 8.48 19.91
CA PHE A 162 -2.80 9.67 19.78
C PHE A 162 -4.03 9.66 20.68
N LYS A 163 -4.60 8.49 21.05
CA LYS A 163 -5.71 8.39 21.99
C LYS A 163 -5.29 8.78 23.41
N ILE A 164 -4.07 8.42 23.80
CA ILE A 164 -3.50 8.80 25.11
C ILE A 164 -3.18 10.28 25.10
N GLU A 165 -2.50 10.78 24.07
CA GLU A 165 -2.10 12.18 23.95
C GLU A 165 -3.31 13.13 23.91
N LYS A 166 -4.37 12.77 23.21
CA LYS A 166 -5.62 13.53 23.14
C LYS A 166 -6.30 13.68 24.50
N LYS A 167 -6.16 12.67 25.39
CA LYS A 167 -6.69 12.75 26.77
C LYS A 167 -5.79 13.57 27.71
N ARG A 168 -4.48 13.59 27.44
CA ARG A 168 -3.46 14.22 28.30
C ARG A 168 -3.29 15.71 28.03
N LEU A 169 -3.48 16.15 26.79
CA LEU A 169 -3.23 17.51 26.32
C LEU A 169 -4.54 18.30 26.19
N ALA A 170 -4.48 19.60 26.48
CA ALA A 170 -5.56 20.52 26.12
C ALA A 170 -5.71 20.56 24.57
N PRO A 171 -6.91 20.84 24.02
CA PRO A 171 -7.18 20.73 22.59
C PRO A 171 -6.14 21.45 21.69
N ALA A 172 -5.83 22.72 21.96
CA ALA A 172 -4.84 23.47 21.18
C ALA A 172 -3.41 22.90 21.30
N ALA A 173 -3.05 22.36 22.47
CA ALA A 173 -1.75 21.71 22.67
C ALA A 173 -1.68 20.35 21.94
N TYR A 174 -2.79 19.61 21.87
CA TYR A 174 -2.88 18.35 21.13
C TYR A 174 -2.76 18.59 19.62
N GLU A 175 -3.44 19.60 19.09
CA GLU A 175 -3.30 19.98 17.67
C GLU A 175 -1.86 20.32 17.34
N LYS A 176 -1.24 21.25 18.09
CA LYS A 176 0.16 21.62 17.89
C LYS A 176 1.10 20.41 17.96
N PHE A 177 0.93 19.58 18.99
CA PHE A 177 1.68 18.35 19.16
C PHE A 177 1.55 17.43 17.93
N THR A 178 0.33 17.20 17.43
CA THR A 178 0.07 16.33 16.28
C THR A 178 0.71 16.90 15.01
N GLN A 179 0.55 18.18 14.76
CA GLN A 179 1.19 18.86 13.61
C GLN A 179 2.73 18.72 13.66
N GLU A 180 3.35 18.89 14.84
CA GLU A 180 4.79 18.68 15.02
C GLU A 180 5.19 17.23 14.70
N GLN A 181 4.41 16.22 15.12
CA GLN A 181 4.65 14.81 14.81
C GLN A 181 4.65 14.55 13.30
N LEU A 182 3.71 15.13 12.59
CA LEU A 182 3.51 14.93 11.15
C LEU A 182 4.59 15.67 10.33
N VAL A 183 4.76 16.97 10.57
CA VAL A 183 5.68 17.81 9.79
C VAL A 183 7.13 17.45 10.05
N LYS A 184 7.51 17.23 11.32
CA LYS A 184 8.89 16.92 11.69
C LYS A 184 9.35 15.57 11.17
N SER A 185 8.49 14.56 11.18
CA SER A 185 8.81 13.25 10.60
C SER A 185 9.18 13.38 9.13
N LYS A 186 8.31 13.99 8.34
CA LYS A 186 8.50 14.24 6.92
C LYS A 186 9.81 15.00 6.66
N ALA A 187 10.00 16.13 7.33
CA ALA A 187 11.19 16.98 7.15
C ALA A 187 12.51 16.23 7.45
N VAL A 188 12.55 15.45 8.53
CA VAL A 188 13.75 14.69 8.91
C VAL A 188 14.03 13.57 7.91
N LEU A 189 13.03 12.81 7.48
CA LEU A 189 13.20 11.73 6.50
C LEU A 189 13.67 12.29 5.15
N GLU A 190 13.05 13.35 4.66
CA GLU A 190 13.44 14.02 3.41
C GLU A 190 14.88 14.61 3.50
N GLN A 191 15.23 15.22 4.62
CA GLN A 191 16.57 15.77 4.84
C GLN A 191 17.65 14.68 4.88
N LYS A 192 17.39 13.56 5.56
CA LYS A 192 18.36 12.48 5.78
C LYS A 192 18.53 11.55 4.59
N LEU A 193 17.45 11.27 3.88
CA LEU A 193 17.41 10.24 2.84
C LEU A 193 17.09 10.79 1.45
N GLY A 194 16.69 12.05 1.35
CA GLY A 194 16.20 12.65 0.10
C GLY A 194 14.88 12.07 -0.37
N GLY A 195 14.39 12.58 -1.50
CA GLY A 195 13.10 12.16 -2.09
C GLY A 195 11.92 12.83 -1.39
N LYS A 196 10.70 12.37 -1.72
CA LYS A 196 9.44 12.89 -1.20
C LYS A 196 8.83 11.92 -0.20
N VAL A 197 8.46 12.41 0.97
CA VAL A 197 7.73 11.68 2.01
C VAL A 197 6.30 12.22 2.06
N ASP A 198 5.35 11.50 1.50
CA ASP A 198 3.96 11.92 1.37
C ASP A 198 2.96 10.82 1.77
N LEU A 199 3.44 9.69 2.29
CA LEU A 199 2.63 8.61 2.83
C LEU A 199 2.84 8.48 4.34
N LEU A 200 1.76 8.17 5.06
CA LEU A 200 1.75 8.06 6.52
C LEU A 200 1.17 6.72 6.97
N ALA A 201 1.87 5.97 7.82
CA ALA A 201 1.24 4.92 8.61
C ALA A 201 0.83 5.49 9.97
N TRP A 202 -0.43 5.26 10.37
CA TRP A 202 -0.92 5.70 11.68
C TRP A 202 -0.35 4.81 12.79
N PRO A 203 0.35 5.37 13.79
CA PRO A 203 0.79 4.61 14.96
C PRO A 203 -0.37 3.87 15.62
N PHE A 204 -0.20 2.58 15.90
CA PHE A 204 -1.23 1.69 16.44
C PHE A 204 -2.52 1.63 15.58
N GLY A 205 -2.48 2.07 14.32
CA GLY A 205 -3.66 2.21 13.47
C GLY A 205 -4.67 3.26 13.97
N ILE A 206 -4.26 4.19 14.84
CA ILE A 206 -5.15 5.18 15.47
C ILE A 206 -5.29 6.39 14.53
N TYR A 207 -6.52 6.62 14.09
CA TYR A 207 -6.91 7.80 13.30
C TYR A 207 -8.31 8.27 13.70
N ASP A 208 -8.60 9.52 13.43
CA ASP A 208 -9.94 10.14 13.51
C ASP A 208 -10.02 11.27 12.46
N PRO A 209 -11.20 11.90 12.25
CA PRO A 209 -11.36 12.97 11.26
C PRO A 209 -10.40 14.14 11.45
N GLU A 210 -10.08 14.53 12.69
CA GLU A 210 -9.13 15.62 12.96
C GLU A 210 -7.71 15.24 12.55
N LEU A 211 -7.25 14.04 12.97
CA LEU A 211 -5.93 13.50 12.59
C LEU A 211 -5.77 13.41 11.08
N MET A 212 -6.78 12.90 10.37
CA MET A 212 -6.78 12.82 8.91
C MET A 212 -6.67 14.20 8.25
N SER A 213 -7.44 15.19 8.74
CA SER A 213 -7.40 16.57 8.24
C SER A 213 -6.01 17.21 8.45
N TRP A 214 -5.41 17.04 9.63
CA TRP A 214 -4.08 17.56 9.92
C TRP A 214 -2.97 16.88 9.10
N ALA A 215 -3.11 15.58 8.82
CA ALA A 215 -2.17 14.88 7.94
C ALA A 215 -2.25 15.39 6.50
N GLN A 216 -3.46 15.62 5.98
CA GLN A 216 -3.65 16.25 4.66
C GLN A 216 -3.05 17.66 4.62
N ALA A 217 -3.28 18.48 5.66
CA ALA A 217 -2.69 19.82 5.78
C ALA A 217 -1.15 19.79 5.85
N ALA A 218 -0.56 18.72 6.43
CA ALA A 218 0.89 18.49 6.45
C ALA A 218 1.44 17.97 5.11
N GLY A 219 0.58 17.75 4.10
CA GLY A 219 0.95 17.34 2.75
C GLY A 219 1.12 15.83 2.57
N TYR A 220 0.49 15.01 3.42
CA TYR A 220 0.33 13.58 3.16
C TYR A 220 -0.82 13.35 2.18
N VAL A 221 -0.59 12.53 1.16
CA VAL A 221 -1.59 12.22 0.12
C VAL A 221 -2.37 10.94 0.43
N ALA A 222 -1.79 10.04 1.22
CA ALA A 222 -2.45 8.84 1.71
C ALA A 222 -1.96 8.45 3.09
N ALA A 223 -2.84 7.81 3.88
CA ALA A 223 -2.46 7.28 5.19
C ALA A 223 -3.07 5.89 5.42
N PHE A 224 -2.42 5.09 6.27
CA PHE A 224 -2.68 3.66 6.41
C PHE A 224 -3.03 3.27 7.84
N SER A 225 -4.11 2.51 7.97
CA SER A 225 -4.57 1.90 9.23
C SER A 225 -4.01 0.47 9.39
N ILE A 226 -4.55 -0.28 10.36
CA ILE A 226 -4.30 -1.71 10.57
C ILE A 226 -5.60 -2.53 10.48
N ASP A 227 -6.58 -2.02 9.75
CA ASP A 227 -7.85 -2.72 9.53
C ASP A 227 -7.61 -3.91 8.61
N ARG A 228 -7.86 -5.13 9.11
CA ARG A 228 -7.51 -6.38 8.41
C ARG A 228 -8.46 -6.68 7.24
N ARG A 229 -8.26 -6.04 6.13
CA ARG A 229 -9.00 -6.24 4.87
C ARG A 229 -8.20 -5.68 3.68
N PRO A 230 -8.46 -6.10 2.45
CA PRO A 230 -7.84 -5.52 1.27
C PRO A 230 -8.32 -4.09 1.03
N VAL A 231 -7.53 -3.32 0.32
CA VAL A 231 -7.88 -1.99 -0.18
C VAL A 231 -8.87 -2.12 -1.32
N THR A 232 -9.98 -1.36 -1.24
CA THR A 232 -10.97 -1.21 -2.32
C THR A 232 -11.15 0.27 -2.66
N ARG A 233 -11.71 0.59 -3.82
CA ARG A 233 -11.91 1.99 -4.24
C ARG A 233 -12.87 2.79 -3.36
N THR A 234 -13.62 2.14 -2.48
CA THR A 234 -14.56 2.81 -1.55
C THR A 234 -13.93 3.29 -0.27
N GLU A 235 -12.62 2.99 -0.05
CA GLU A 235 -11.92 3.39 1.15
C GLU A 235 -11.63 4.90 1.19
N ASN A 236 -11.48 5.43 2.41
CA ASN A 236 -10.92 6.77 2.58
C ASN A 236 -9.38 6.68 2.42
N VAL A 237 -8.82 7.47 1.50
CA VAL A 237 -7.39 7.47 1.20
C VAL A 237 -6.50 7.79 2.41
N MET A 238 -7.05 8.48 3.43
CA MET A 238 -6.35 8.79 4.69
C MET A 238 -6.47 7.69 5.76
N SER A 239 -7.08 6.54 5.45
CA SER A 239 -7.20 5.40 6.36
C SER A 239 -7.23 4.05 5.62
N LEU A 240 -6.39 3.90 4.60
CA LEU A 240 -6.31 2.68 3.80
C LEU A 240 -5.95 1.47 4.67
N PRO A 241 -6.67 0.36 4.53
CA PRO A 241 -6.49 -0.82 5.38
C PRO A 241 -5.19 -1.57 5.08
N ARG A 242 -4.60 -2.17 6.12
CA ARG A 242 -3.46 -3.08 6.03
C ARG A 242 -3.68 -4.29 6.94
N SER A 243 -3.19 -5.44 6.53
CA SER A 243 -3.25 -6.66 7.34
C SER A 243 -1.92 -6.93 8.03
N ILE A 244 -1.90 -6.85 9.36
CA ILE A 244 -0.73 -7.28 10.13
C ILE A 244 -0.50 -8.77 9.87
N VAL A 245 0.73 -9.12 9.49
CA VAL A 245 1.19 -10.48 9.31
C VAL A 245 1.87 -10.95 10.60
N THR A 246 1.49 -12.12 11.07
CA THR A 246 2.05 -12.77 12.26
C THR A 246 2.73 -14.07 11.89
N ASP A 247 3.54 -14.64 12.80
CA ASP A 247 4.18 -15.94 12.58
C ASP A 247 3.18 -17.11 12.43
N ALA A 248 1.97 -16.94 12.93
CA ALA A 248 0.89 -17.90 12.76
C ALA A 248 0.24 -17.87 11.35
N ASP A 249 0.50 -16.84 10.55
CA ASP A 249 -0.03 -16.74 9.18
C ASP A 249 0.83 -17.59 8.23
N ARG A 250 0.54 -18.92 8.16
CA ARG A 250 1.24 -19.92 7.35
C ARG A 250 0.26 -20.65 6.44
N GLY A 251 0.70 -21.09 5.26
CA GLY A 251 -0.11 -21.89 4.32
C GLY A 251 -1.47 -21.24 4.05
N ALA A 252 -2.56 -22.00 4.22
CA ALA A 252 -3.92 -21.54 3.96
C ALA A 252 -4.33 -20.29 4.77
N ARG A 253 -3.77 -20.12 5.99
CA ARG A 253 -4.05 -18.93 6.80
C ARG A 253 -3.42 -17.67 6.21
N PHE A 254 -2.21 -17.77 5.65
CA PHE A 254 -1.59 -16.68 4.93
C PHE A 254 -2.29 -16.42 3.58
N GLU A 255 -2.68 -17.49 2.86
CA GLU A 255 -3.45 -17.38 1.62
C GLU A 255 -4.75 -16.58 1.82
N ALA A 256 -5.42 -16.75 2.96
CA ALA A 256 -6.63 -16.00 3.29
C ALA A 256 -6.39 -14.47 3.40
N LEU A 257 -5.16 -14.02 3.65
CA LEU A 257 -4.81 -12.59 3.63
C LEU A 257 -4.68 -12.03 2.20
N LEU A 258 -4.39 -12.90 1.25
CA LEU A 258 -4.22 -12.52 -0.16
C LEU A 258 -5.56 -12.48 -0.92
N MET A 259 -6.57 -13.19 -0.42
CA MET A 259 -7.86 -13.29 -1.10
C MET A 259 -8.78 -12.11 -0.76
N PRO A 260 -9.60 -11.64 -1.72
CA PRO A 260 -10.70 -10.75 -1.39
C PRO A 260 -11.65 -11.45 -0.40
N PRO A 261 -12.32 -10.70 0.50
CA PRO A 261 -13.33 -11.29 1.37
C PRO A 261 -14.36 -12.00 0.50
N LYS A 262 -14.73 -13.23 0.87
CA LYS A 262 -15.81 -13.93 0.18
C LYS A 262 -17.05 -13.04 0.26
N LEU A 263 -17.58 -12.63 -0.89
CA LEU A 263 -18.88 -11.97 -0.95
C LEU A 263 -19.86 -12.85 -0.18
N ALA A 264 -20.48 -12.30 0.87
CA ALA A 264 -21.56 -12.97 1.55
C ALA A 264 -22.64 -13.24 0.48
N THR A 265 -22.80 -14.50 0.08
CA THR A 265 -23.94 -14.88 -0.76
C THR A 265 -25.17 -14.57 0.06
N SER A 266 -25.91 -13.52 -0.32
CA SER A 266 -27.24 -13.24 0.22
C SER A 266 -28.09 -14.50 0.00
N LYS A 267 -28.47 -15.13 1.12
CA LYS A 267 -29.48 -16.19 1.12
C LYS A 267 -30.87 -15.58 0.95
#